data_0a8c1428ea2e9c2aa707281c2d5705c8
#
_entry.id   0a8c1428ea2e9c2aa707281c2d5705c8
#
_cell.length_a   1.000
_cell.length_b   1.000
_cell.length_c   1.000
_cell.angle_alpha   90.00
_cell.angle_beta   90.00
_cell.angle_gamma   90.00
#
_symmetry.space_group_name_H-M   'P 1'
#
loop_
_entity.id
_entity.type
_entity.pdbx_description
1 polymer ?
#
loop_
_entity_poly.entity_id
_entity_poly.type
_entity_poly.pdbx_seq_one_letter_code
_entity_poly.pdbx_strand_id
1 'polypeptide(L)'
;MMMLKTAAKTPSCVSKRLCGNVPELTVFSAALLSLILLTAPFPAPQSAWAQAKRPYDPQILRLSEILGAVHYLRELCGSGDGQLWREQMRTLIGAEGSTALRRARLTRSFNNGYRSYSRTYKVCTASAKTAIERFLTEGTEIAEKLIKSNR
;
A
#
# COMPACT_ATOMS: atom_id res chain seq x y z
N MET A 1 46.73 12.25 3.85
CA MET A 1 47.16 11.44 4.99
C MET A 1 45.88 11.07 5.70
N MET A 2 45.39 9.94 5.65
CA MET A 2 45.58 8.56 5.89
C MET A 2 44.42 7.73 5.30
N MET A 3 44.79 6.75 4.49
CA MET A 3 43.89 5.69 4.02
C MET A 3 43.54 4.76 5.16
N LEU A 4 42.34 4.21 5.16
CA LEU A 4 42.09 2.90 5.77
C LEU A 4 41.09 2.10 4.90
N LYS A 5 41.69 1.15 4.18
CA LYS A 5 41.02 -0.02 3.58
C LYS A 5 40.58 -0.95 4.69
N THR A 6 39.37 -1.47 4.63
CA THR A 6 39.04 -2.69 5.34
C THR A 6 38.35 -3.68 4.40
N ALA A 7 38.94 -4.84 4.38
CA ALA A 7 38.76 -5.94 3.44
C ALA A 7 37.46 -6.74 3.71
N ALA A 8 36.92 -7.25 2.62
CA ALA A 8 35.92 -8.29 2.56
C ALA A 8 36.46 -9.61 3.18
N LYS A 9 35.67 -10.25 4.02
CA LYS A 9 35.93 -11.59 4.55
C LYS A 9 34.83 -12.54 4.10
N THR A 10 35.14 -13.36 3.11
CA THR A 10 34.37 -14.53 2.68
C THR A 10 34.50 -15.66 3.72
N PRO A 11 33.45 -16.37 4.09
CA PRO A 11 33.58 -17.62 4.81
C PRO A 11 33.71 -18.79 3.83
N SER A 12 34.81 -19.50 3.99
CA SER A 12 35.16 -20.76 3.34
C SER A 12 34.23 -21.89 3.77
N CYS A 13 33.78 -22.63 2.79
CA CYS A 13 33.14 -23.93 2.95
C CYS A 13 34.18 -24.99 3.28
N VAL A 14 34.15 -25.52 4.51
CA VAL A 14 34.89 -26.73 4.89
C VAL A 14 33.96 -27.64 5.69
N SER A 15 33.48 -28.69 5.07
CA SER A 15 33.43 -29.97 5.78
C SER A 15 33.28 -31.14 4.80
N LYS A 16 34.30 -31.96 4.87
CA LYS A 16 34.43 -33.26 4.20
C LYS A 16 33.67 -34.35 4.99
N ARG A 17 33.18 -35.32 4.19
CA ARG A 17 32.99 -36.73 4.51
C ARG A 17 31.87 -37.13 5.45
N LEU A 18 30.95 -37.83 4.82
CA LEU A 18 30.50 -39.13 5.31
C LEU A 18 29.92 -39.91 4.08
N CYS A 19 30.84 -40.63 3.42
CA CYS A 19 30.46 -41.79 2.60
C CYS A 19 30.13 -42.92 3.59
N GLY A 20 28.87 -43.17 3.80
CA GLY A 20 28.34 -44.32 4.51
C GLY A 20 27.83 -45.34 3.50
N ASN A 21 28.45 -46.51 3.50
CA ASN A 21 28.11 -47.70 2.73
C ASN A 21 26.65 -48.12 2.94
N VAL A 22 25.85 -48.16 1.87
CA VAL A 22 24.48 -48.67 1.92
C VAL A 22 24.51 -50.12 1.42
N PRO A 23 24.08 -51.10 2.20
CA PRO A 23 23.98 -52.50 1.75
C PRO A 23 22.80 -52.61 0.79
N GLU A 24 23.06 -53.22 -0.36
CA GLU A 24 22.12 -53.73 -1.35
C GLU A 24 21.24 -54.82 -0.74
N LEU A 25 20.04 -54.50 -0.27
CA LEU A 25 18.94 -55.44 -0.10
C LEU A 25 17.69 -54.66 0.32
N THR A 26 16.87 -54.22 -0.63
CA THR A 26 15.40 -54.10 -0.51
C THR A 26 14.84 -53.37 -1.73
N VAL A 27 14.96 -53.97 -2.93
CA VAL A 27 14.42 -53.36 -4.15
C VAL A 27 12.95 -53.72 -4.37
N PHE A 28 12.30 -54.45 -3.46
CA PHE A 28 10.93 -54.93 -3.67
C PHE A 28 9.85 -54.25 -2.85
N SER A 29 10.15 -53.27 -2.03
CA SER A 29 9.13 -52.57 -1.22
C SER A 29 8.85 -51.12 -1.63
N ALA A 30 9.52 -50.58 -2.63
CA ALA A 30 9.37 -49.17 -3.04
C ALA A 30 8.24 -48.93 -4.04
N ALA A 31 7.66 -49.96 -4.63
CA ALA A 31 6.62 -49.81 -5.69
C ALA A 31 5.20 -49.55 -5.16
N LEU A 32 4.91 -49.85 -3.91
CA LEU A 32 3.57 -49.66 -3.32
C LEU A 32 3.41 -48.35 -2.54
N LEU A 33 4.49 -47.66 -2.16
CA LEU A 33 4.43 -46.35 -1.47
C LEU A 33 4.34 -45.16 -2.40
N SER A 34 4.66 -45.30 -3.69
CA SER A 34 4.60 -44.21 -4.66
C SER A 34 3.18 -43.87 -5.14
N LEU A 35 2.18 -44.71 -4.89
CA LEU A 35 0.81 -44.46 -5.38
C LEU A 35 -0.05 -43.63 -4.43
N ILE A 36 0.41 -43.40 -3.17
CA ILE A 36 -0.36 -42.65 -2.16
C ILE A 36 -0.05 -41.18 -2.16
N LEU A 37 1.06 -40.74 -2.78
CA LEU A 37 1.43 -39.31 -2.84
C LEU A 37 0.71 -38.46 -3.90
N LEU A 38 -0.10 -39.09 -4.79
CA LEU A 38 -0.78 -38.36 -5.88
C LEU A 38 -2.17 -37.79 -5.49
N THR A 39 -2.63 -38.00 -4.27
CA THR A 39 -3.94 -37.54 -3.81
C THR A 39 -3.84 -36.45 -2.73
N ALA A 40 -2.71 -35.72 -2.63
CA ALA A 40 -2.66 -34.55 -1.79
C ALA A 40 -3.69 -33.53 -2.32
N PRO A 41 -4.74 -33.19 -1.53
CA PRO A 41 -5.64 -32.13 -1.95
C PRO A 41 -4.80 -30.86 -2.12
N PHE A 42 -4.72 -30.37 -3.36
CA PHE A 42 -4.19 -29.03 -3.59
C PHE A 42 -4.95 -28.08 -2.68
N PRO A 43 -4.28 -27.28 -1.80
CA PRO A 43 -4.98 -26.24 -1.08
C PRO A 43 -5.61 -25.33 -2.14
N ALA A 44 -6.93 -25.37 -2.24
CA ALA A 44 -7.66 -24.45 -3.08
C ALA A 44 -7.19 -23.03 -2.71
N PRO A 45 -6.86 -22.13 -3.68
CA PRO A 45 -6.52 -20.76 -3.37
C PRO A 45 -7.68 -20.20 -2.55
N GLN A 46 -7.43 -19.96 -1.27
CA GLN A 46 -8.41 -19.30 -0.42
C GLN A 46 -8.63 -17.95 -1.07
N SER A 47 -9.81 -17.77 -1.64
CA SER A 47 -10.26 -16.53 -2.24
C SER A 47 -9.92 -15.44 -1.25
N ALA A 48 -8.91 -14.61 -1.56
CA ALA A 48 -8.60 -13.44 -0.75
C ALA A 48 -9.95 -12.73 -0.58
N TRP A 49 -10.47 -12.72 0.63
CA TRP A 49 -11.79 -12.22 0.98
C TRP A 49 -11.94 -10.88 0.29
N ALA A 50 -12.73 -10.85 -0.78
CA ALA A 50 -13.05 -9.63 -1.48
C ALA A 50 -13.63 -8.71 -0.43
N GLN A 51 -12.84 -7.74 0.04
CA GLN A 51 -13.29 -6.81 1.07
C GLN A 51 -14.56 -6.17 0.54
N ALA A 52 -15.65 -6.38 1.26
CA ALA A 52 -16.95 -5.88 0.88
C ALA A 52 -16.80 -4.39 0.55
N LYS A 53 -16.96 -4.08 -0.73
CA LYS A 53 -16.92 -2.71 -1.24
C LYS A 53 -18.11 -1.98 -0.62
N ARG A 54 -17.84 -1.00 0.22
CA ARG A 54 -18.90 -0.20 0.83
C ARG A 54 -19.52 0.72 -0.23
N PRO A 55 -20.83 0.99 -0.19
CA PRO A 55 -21.49 1.83 -1.18
C PRO A 55 -20.86 3.22 -1.32
N TYR A 56 -20.29 3.75 -0.24
CA TYR A 56 -19.67 5.07 -0.18
C TYR A 56 -18.14 5.07 -0.49
N ASP A 57 -17.54 3.92 -0.82
CA ASP A 57 -16.11 3.85 -1.15
C ASP A 57 -15.66 4.83 -2.25
N PRO A 58 -16.41 5.06 -3.33
CA PRO A 58 -16.01 6.05 -4.33
C PRO A 58 -15.89 7.46 -3.75
N GLN A 59 -16.81 7.83 -2.86
CA GLN A 59 -16.84 9.15 -2.22
C GLN A 59 -15.66 9.35 -1.27
N ILE A 60 -15.35 8.35 -0.44
CA ILE A 60 -14.20 8.40 0.47
C ILE A 60 -12.87 8.45 -0.29
N LEU A 61 -12.73 7.69 -1.37
CA LEU A 61 -11.52 7.74 -2.22
C LEU A 61 -11.38 9.11 -2.91
N ARG A 62 -12.50 9.68 -3.39
CA ARG A 62 -12.50 11.02 -3.96
C ARG A 62 -12.14 12.09 -2.92
N LEU A 63 -12.69 12.01 -1.72
CA LEU A 63 -12.33 12.90 -0.62
C LEU A 63 -10.83 12.81 -0.29
N SER A 64 -10.28 11.61 -0.25
CA SER A 64 -8.83 11.41 -0.03
C SER A 64 -7.99 12.07 -1.14
N GLU A 65 -8.41 11.97 -2.40
CA GLU A 65 -7.75 12.62 -3.54
C GLU A 65 -7.79 14.14 -3.43
N ILE A 66 -8.93 14.70 -3.06
CA ILE A 66 -9.13 16.14 -2.83
C ILE A 66 -8.18 16.63 -1.72
N LEU A 67 -8.10 15.93 -0.59
CA LEU A 67 -7.19 16.29 0.51
C LEU A 67 -5.74 16.37 0.02
N GLY A 68 -5.32 15.45 -0.86
CA GLY A 68 -3.98 15.47 -1.45
C GLY A 68 -3.75 16.65 -2.39
N ALA A 69 -4.73 16.95 -3.24
CA ALA A 69 -4.68 18.08 -4.18
C ALA A 69 -4.62 19.42 -3.43
N VAL A 70 -5.51 19.59 -2.44
CA VAL A 70 -5.57 20.81 -1.62
C VAL A 70 -4.30 20.98 -0.80
N HIS A 71 -3.78 19.91 -0.21
CA HIS A 71 -2.51 19.98 0.52
C HIS A 71 -1.39 20.58 -0.35
N TYR A 72 -1.21 20.07 -1.56
CA TYR A 72 -0.21 20.60 -2.47
C TYR A 72 -0.46 22.06 -2.88
N LEU A 73 -1.67 22.35 -3.35
CA LEU A 73 -2.01 23.66 -3.91
C LEU A 73 -1.95 24.78 -2.85
N ARG A 74 -2.39 24.50 -1.63
CA ARG A 74 -2.36 25.48 -0.55
C ARG A 74 -0.93 25.73 -0.06
N GLU A 75 -0.10 24.70 -0.01
CA GLU A 75 1.35 24.84 0.25
C GLU A 75 2.01 25.69 -0.84
N LEU A 76 1.73 25.40 -2.13
CA LEU A 76 2.23 26.16 -3.28
C LEU A 76 1.80 27.63 -3.24
N CYS A 77 0.58 27.92 -2.78
CA CYS A 77 0.05 29.29 -2.69
C CYS A 77 0.36 30.02 -1.36
N GLY A 78 1.17 29.42 -0.51
CA GLY A 78 1.65 30.07 0.71
C GLY A 78 0.55 30.33 1.75
N SER A 79 -0.47 29.46 1.82
CA SER A 79 -1.61 29.63 2.73
C SER A 79 -1.29 29.43 4.22
N GLY A 80 -0.10 28.94 4.54
CA GLY A 80 0.35 28.74 5.92
C GLY A 80 -0.32 27.58 6.67
N ASP A 81 -1.06 26.70 5.98
CA ASP A 81 -1.79 25.58 6.59
C ASP A 81 -0.87 24.49 7.16
N GLY A 82 0.42 24.49 6.81
CA GLY A 82 1.38 23.49 7.26
C GLY A 82 0.92 22.06 6.95
N GLN A 83 0.81 21.25 8.00
CA GLN A 83 0.43 19.83 7.85
C GLN A 83 -1.09 19.57 8.00
N LEU A 84 -1.93 20.60 8.09
CA LEU A 84 -3.38 20.46 8.36
C LEU A 84 -4.04 19.40 7.49
N TRP A 85 -3.84 19.44 6.18
CA TRP A 85 -4.50 18.53 5.22
C TRP A 85 -3.99 17.08 5.33
N ARG A 86 -2.74 16.90 5.75
CA ARG A 86 -2.20 15.58 6.09
C ARG A 86 -2.80 15.03 7.38
N GLU A 87 -3.03 15.88 8.39
CA GLU A 87 -3.69 15.47 9.62
C GLU A 87 -5.15 15.07 9.36
N GLN A 88 -5.87 15.82 8.52
CA GLN A 88 -7.21 15.43 8.08
C GLN A 88 -7.20 14.06 7.40
N MET A 89 -6.22 13.81 6.54
CA MET A 89 -6.07 12.49 5.91
C MET A 89 -5.76 11.37 6.91
N ARG A 90 -4.93 11.63 7.92
CA ARG A 90 -4.67 10.65 9.00
C ARG A 90 -5.94 10.33 9.79
N THR A 91 -6.72 11.33 10.11
CA THR A 91 -8.02 11.18 10.78
C THR A 91 -8.96 10.33 9.95
N LEU A 92 -9.06 10.60 8.65
CA LEU A 92 -9.86 9.81 7.72
C LEU A 92 -9.40 8.35 7.64
N ILE A 93 -8.09 8.11 7.58
CA ILE A 93 -7.52 6.76 7.61
C ILE A 93 -7.82 6.06 8.94
N GLY A 94 -7.74 6.77 10.06
CA GLY A 94 -8.09 6.24 11.38
C GLY A 94 -9.53 5.77 11.46
N ALA A 95 -10.47 6.55 10.91
CA ALA A 95 -11.88 6.23 10.90
C ALA A 95 -12.25 5.12 9.90
N GLU A 96 -11.70 5.17 8.69
CA GLU A 96 -12.14 4.33 7.56
C GLU A 96 -11.18 3.18 7.21
N GLY A 97 -9.95 3.24 7.66
CA GLY A 97 -8.88 2.31 7.30
C GLY A 97 -8.88 1.00 8.09
N SER A 98 -10.02 0.30 8.17
CA SER A 98 -10.20 -0.94 8.96
C SER A 98 -9.21 -2.05 8.60
N THR A 99 -8.71 -2.10 7.38
CA THR A 99 -7.74 -3.10 6.91
C THR A 99 -6.53 -2.46 6.24
N ALA A 100 -5.43 -3.20 6.15
CA ALA A 100 -4.21 -2.75 5.47
C ALA A 100 -4.46 -2.35 4.01
N LEU A 101 -5.28 -3.14 3.28
CA LEU A 101 -5.62 -2.85 1.90
C LEU A 101 -6.45 -1.57 1.77
N ARG A 102 -7.41 -1.35 2.68
CA ARG A 102 -8.24 -0.14 2.68
C ARG A 102 -7.39 1.09 2.97
N ARG A 103 -6.53 1.04 3.99
CA ARG A 103 -5.55 2.11 4.27
C ARG A 103 -4.67 2.42 3.05
N ALA A 104 -4.15 1.39 2.38
CA ALA A 104 -3.33 1.57 1.20
C ALA A 104 -4.08 2.25 0.04
N ARG A 105 -5.38 1.92 -0.17
CA ARG A 105 -6.22 2.57 -1.19
C ARG A 105 -6.43 4.05 -0.89
N LEU A 106 -6.77 4.41 0.34
CA LEU A 106 -6.96 5.78 0.79
C LEU A 106 -5.66 6.61 0.63
N THR A 107 -4.53 6.07 1.10
CA THR A 107 -3.22 6.71 0.94
C THR A 107 -2.84 6.89 -0.52
N ARG A 108 -3.14 5.90 -1.37
CA ARG A 108 -2.88 6.01 -2.82
C ARG A 108 -3.71 7.14 -3.44
N SER A 109 -4.99 7.28 -3.09
CA SER A 109 -5.85 8.35 -3.60
C SER A 109 -5.31 9.73 -3.19
N PHE A 110 -4.93 9.92 -1.93
CA PHE A 110 -4.28 11.15 -1.46
C PHE A 110 -3.02 11.47 -2.28
N ASN A 111 -2.12 10.49 -2.43
CA ASN A 111 -0.88 10.66 -3.18
C ASN A 111 -1.14 10.95 -4.67
N ASN A 112 -2.21 10.40 -5.26
CA ASN A 112 -2.60 10.69 -6.63
C ASN A 112 -3.02 12.16 -6.78
N GLY A 113 -3.86 12.69 -5.89
CA GLY A 113 -4.22 14.10 -5.86
C GLY A 113 -3.00 15.00 -5.76
N TYR A 114 -2.15 14.78 -4.75
CA TYR A 114 -0.91 15.52 -4.58
C TYR A 114 -0.05 15.52 -5.85
N ARG A 115 0.26 14.34 -6.39
CA ARG A 115 1.14 14.19 -7.57
C ARG A 115 0.55 14.78 -8.84
N SER A 116 -0.75 14.68 -9.05
CA SER A 116 -1.40 15.22 -10.24
C SER A 116 -1.23 16.74 -10.28
N TYR A 117 -1.51 17.41 -9.17
CA TYR A 117 -1.42 18.87 -9.10
C TYR A 117 0.02 19.37 -9.01
N SER A 118 0.92 18.63 -8.37
CA SER A 118 2.34 18.98 -8.34
C SER A 118 3.03 18.89 -9.70
N ARG A 119 2.51 18.09 -10.61
CA ARG A 119 2.98 18.07 -12.01
C ARG A 119 2.44 19.22 -12.83
N THR A 120 1.20 19.61 -12.59
CA THR A 120 0.49 20.62 -13.38
C THR A 120 0.86 22.04 -12.96
N TYR A 121 0.93 22.31 -11.66
CA TYR A 121 1.19 23.66 -11.13
C TYR A 121 2.56 23.72 -10.47
N LYS A 122 3.41 24.63 -10.93
CA LYS A 122 4.75 24.90 -10.36
C LYS A 122 4.83 26.24 -9.63
N VAL A 123 3.85 27.09 -9.88
CA VAL A 123 3.70 28.40 -9.23
C VAL A 123 2.22 28.64 -8.92
N CYS A 124 1.96 29.47 -7.91
CA CYS A 124 0.59 29.84 -7.56
C CYS A 124 0.01 30.79 -8.61
N THR A 125 -0.95 30.29 -9.37
CA THR A 125 -1.68 31.02 -10.41
C THR A 125 -3.14 31.28 -10.01
N ALA A 126 -3.84 32.15 -10.72
CA ALA A 126 -5.28 32.34 -10.54
C ALA A 126 -6.05 31.02 -10.70
N SER A 127 -5.68 30.20 -11.69
CA SER A 127 -6.30 28.88 -11.90
C SER A 127 -5.98 27.90 -10.76
N ALA A 128 -4.80 27.97 -10.13
CA ALA A 128 -4.50 27.16 -8.95
C ALA A 128 -5.41 27.56 -7.77
N LYS A 129 -5.64 28.86 -7.56
CA LYS A 129 -6.57 29.35 -6.52
C LYS A 129 -8.02 28.90 -6.79
N THR A 130 -8.49 29.04 -8.02
CA THR A 130 -9.83 28.52 -8.41
C THR A 130 -9.94 27.00 -8.19
N ALA A 131 -8.88 26.24 -8.47
CA ALA A 131 -8.87 24.80 -8.20
C ALA A 131 -9.00 24.50 -6.69
N ILE A 132 -8.33 25.26 -5.83
CA ILE A 132 -8.48 25.14 -4.37
C ILE A 132 -9.94 25.34 -3.96
N GLU A 133 -10.57 26.44 -4.38
CA GLU A 133 -11.96 26.76 -4.03
C GLU A 133 -12.93 25.66 -4.45
N ARG A 134 -12.79 25.17 -5.68
CA ARG A 134 -13.59 24.06 -6.19
C ARG A 134 -13.42 22.79 -5.35
N PHE A 135 -12.20 22.44 -4.99
CA PHE A 135 -11.94 21.25 -4.16
C PHE A 135 -12.46 21.40 -2.74
N LEU A 136 -12.37 22.57 -2.15
CA LEU A 136 -12.94 22.81 -0.83
C LEU A 136 -14.47 22.66 -0.86
N THR A 137 -15.13 23.20 -1.87
CA THR A 137 -16.58 23.03 -2.05
C THR A 137 -16.95 21.57 -2.27
N GLU A 138 -16.31 20.87 -3.22
CA GLU A 138 -16.58 19.47 -3.51
C GLU A 138 -16.30 18.58 -2.28
N GLY A 139 -15.19 18.84 -1.59
CA GLY A 139 -14.83 18.09 -0.38
C GLY A 139 -15.85 18.23 0.75
N THR A 140 -16.36 19.45 0.95
CA THR A 140 -17.42 19.73 1.94
C THR A 140 -18.72 18.99 1.57
N GLU A 141 -19.15 19.05 0.32
CA GLU A 141 -20.35 18.35 -0.14
C GLU A 141 -20.24 16.83 0.04
N ILE A 142 -19.08 16.24 -0.27
CA ILE A 142 -18.85 14.81 -0.06
C ILE A 142 -18.90 14.47 1.42
N ALA A 143 -18.25 15.25 2.28
CA ALA A 143 -18.23 15.03 3.72
C ALA A 143 -19.65 15.09 4.32
N GLU A 144 -20.45 16.07 3.92
CA GLU A 144 -21.85 16.18 4.36
C GLU A 144 -22.71 14.98 3.93
N LYS A 145 -22.54 14.52 2.68
CA LYS A 145 -23.26 13.33 2.19
C LYS A 145 -22.89 12.08 2.99
N LEU A 146 -21.62 11.91 3.30
CA LEU A 146 -21.12 10.79 4.11
C LEU A 146 -21.68 10.82 5.55
N ILE A 147 -21.75 12.00 6.17
CA ILE A 147 -22.33 12.16 7.52
C ILE A 147 -23.83 11.82 7.51
N LYS A 148 -24.54 12.31 6.49
CA LYS A 148 -25.99 12.04 6.36
C LYS A 148 -26.29 10.55 6.10
N SER A 149 -25.44 9.86 5.35
CA SER A 149 -25.62 8.42 5.05
C SER A 149 -25.33 7.48 6.22
N ASN A 150 -24.65 7.98 7.26
CA ASN A 150 -24.30 7.20 8.46
C ASN A 150 -25.24 7.47 9.66
N ARG A 151 -26.27 8.28 9.49
CA ARG A 151 -27.33 8.52 10.48
C ARG A 151 -28.56 7.68 10.15
#